data_6cf42c473752b1cd9fda08a360654d9b
#
_entry.id   6cf42c473752b1cd9fda08a360654d9b
#
_cell.length_a   1.000
_cell.length_b   1.000
_cell.length_c   1.000
_cell.angle_alpha   90.00
_cell.angle_beta   90.00
_cell.angle_gamma   90.00
#
_symmetry.space_group_name_H-M   'P 1'
#
loop_
_entity.id
_entity.type
_entity.pdbx_description
1 polymer ?
#
loop_
_entity_poly.entity_id
_entity_poly.type
_entity_poly.pdbx_seq_one_letter_code
_entity_poly.pdbx_strand_id
1 'polypeptide(L)'
;MLIKHATISKTGKRHNNEDALRVLNHPEVEGWTGIACDGLGGHDNGEVASEIVANSIAAYWEEFTTTPDTDEKVKKACDIAFDNINERSKAMNYAEMGTTLVMASIRRNSITIANLGDSRCYLIRPRMGVIFQTIDHTEICGEKEVLNKCFFPFRRSAVKPDIFQTHLMDGDRILICTDGIYKSTTQDNLIKIMREGKTPEDIIQTLDDICETYGLDNYTAIVAFVSDGLKYPNSVYYT
;
A
#
# COMPACT_ATOMS: atom_id res chain seq x y z
N MET A 1 -3.26 9.92 17.69
CA MET A 1 -1.96 10.08 16.99
C MET A 1 -2.09 11.06 15.84
N LEU A 2 -1.00 11.77 15.51
CA LEU A 2 -0.93 12.64 14.33
C LEU A 2 -0.21 11.89 13.21
N ILE A 3 -0.80 11.86 12.02
CA ILE A 3 -0.20 11.25 10.83
C ILE A 3 0.14 12.35 9.84
N LYS A 4 1.42 12.44 9.47
CA LYS A 4 1.86 13.23 8.31
C LYS A 4 2.18 12.27 7.19
N HIS A 5 1.72 12.55 5.98
CA HIS A 5 1.97 11.69 4.83
C HIS A 5 2.26 12.48 3.57
N ALA A 6 2.96 11.84 2.65
CA ALA A 6 3.16 12.29 1.28
C ALA A 6 3.01 11.11 0.34
N THR A 7 2.64 11.39 -0.90
CA THR A 7 2.34 10.37 -1.91
C THR A 7 2.96 10.71 -3.25
N ILE A 8 3.20 9.66 -4.04
CA ILE A 8 3.55 9.77 -5.45
C ILE A 8 2.85 8.63 -6.21
N SER A 9 2.42 8.91 -7.42
CA SER A 9 1.99 7.91 -8.41
C SER A 9 2.31 8.46 -9.79
N LYS A 10 3.18 7.77 -10.52
CA LYS A 10 3.64 8.19 -11.84
C LYS A 10 3.72 7.04 -12.82
N THR A 11 3.55 7.38 -14.08
CA THR A 11 3.63 6.44 -15.21
C THR A 11 5.03 5.87 -15.39
N GLY A 12 6.08 6.59 -14.97
CA GLY A 12 7.46 6.20 -15.23
C GLY A 12 7.73 6.04 -16.73
N LYS A 13 8.41 4.97 -17.11
CA LYS A 13 8.76 4.68 -18.51
C LYS A 13 7.70 3.88 -19.29
N ARG A 14 6.55 3.60 -18.68
CA ARG A 14 5.42 2.93 -19.35
C ARG A 14 4.61 3.93 -20.18
N HIS A 15 3.67 3.44 -20.98
CA HIS A 15 2.74 4.27 -21.76
C HIS A 15 1.53 4.72 -20.98
N ASN A 16 1.13 3.92 -19.98
CA ASN A 16 -0.03 4.15 -19.12
C ASN A 16 0.37 3.96 -17.66
N ASN A 17 -0.34 4.61 -16.75
CA ASN A 17 -0.22 4.31 -15.33
C ASN A 17 -1.34 3.35 -14.92
N GLU A 18 -0.97 2.12 -14.61
CA GLU A 18 -1.89 1.09 -14.17
C GLU A 18 -1.98 1.00 -12.65
N ASP A 19 -1.19 1.80 -11.93
CA ASP A 19 -1.28 1.91 -10.48
C ASP A 19 -2.44 2.80 -10.04
N ALA A 20 -3.04 2.48 -8.91
CA ALA A 20 -4.01 3.32 -8.22
C ALA A 20 -3.65 3.49 -6.75
N LEU A 21 -3.87 4.69 -6.20
CA LEU A 21 -3.71 4.95 -4.77
C LEU A 21 -4.91 5.69 -4.18
N ARG A 22 -5.16 5.46 -2.88
CA ARG A 22 -6.12 6.25 -2.09
C ARG A 22 -5.55 6.54 -0.71
N VAL A 23 -5.83 7.72 -0.21
CA VAL A 23 -5.54 8.10 1.18
C VAL A 23 -6.80 8.67 1.79
N LEU A 24 -7.19 8.11 2.93
CA LEU A 24 -8.38 8.49 3.67
C LEU A 24 -7.96 9.01 5.04
N ASN A 25 -8.60 10.09 5.49
CA ASN A 25 -8.43 10.63 6.83
C ASN A 25 -9.75 10.47 7.59
N HIS A 26 -9.71 9.88 8.76
CA HIS A 26 -10.87 9.57 9.59
C HIS A 26 -10.72 10.24 10.97
N PRO A 27 -10.82 11.59 11.06
CA PRO A 27 -10.55 12.33 12.30
C PRO A 27 -11.49 11.95 13.43
N GLU A 28 -12.72 11.53 13.13
CA GLU A 28 -13.73 11.10 14.10
C GLU A 28 -13.34 9.83 14.89
N VAL A 29 -12.43 9.03 14.36
CA VAL A 29 -11.90 7.82 15.02
C VAL A 29 -10.39 7.88 15.24
N GLU A 30 -9.77 9.03 15.08
CA GLU A 30 -8.32 9.22 15.07
C GLU A 30 -7.65 8.24 14.10
N GLY A 31 -8.20 8.16 12.88
CA GLY A 31 -7.84 7.16 11.88
C GLY A 31 -7.23 7.75 10.61
N TRP A 32 -6.48 6.90 9.93
CA TRP A 32 -5.90 7.16 8.63
C TRP A 32 -5.79 5.83 7.86
N THR A 33 -5.99 5.88 6.55
CA THR A 33 -5.84 4.68 5.71
C THR A 33 -5.13 5.03 4.41
N GLY A 34 -4.08 4.30 4.08
CA GLY A 34 -3.40 4.34 2.78
C GLY A 34 -3.64 3.03 2.03
N ILE A 35 -3.90 3.13 0.72
CA ILE A 35 -4.19 2.00 -0.17
C ILE A 35 -3.39 2.21 -1.45
N ALA A 36 -2.71 1.16 -1.93
CA ALA A 36 -2.11 1.12 -3.26
C ALA A 36 -2.47 -0.20 -3.94
N CYS A 37 -2.72 -0.12 -5.24
CA CYS A 37 -3.03 -1.24 -6.11
C CYS A 37 -2.18 -1.11 -7.37
N ASP A 38 -1.55 -2.20 -7.79
CA ASP A 38 -0.73 -2.32 -8.99
C ASP A 38 -1.53 -3.11 -10.03
N GLY A 39 -1.87 -2.47 -11.13
CA GLY A 39 -2.61 -3.08 -12.22
C GLY A 39 -1.73 -4.04 -13.02
N LEU A 40 -2.18 -5.28 -13.20
CA LEU A 40 -1.38 -6.30 -13.84
C LEU A 40 -1.24 -6.03 -15.35
N GLY A 41 -0.03 -5.65 -15.75
CA GLY A 41 0.36 -5.42 -17.14
C GLY A 41 0.35 -6.71 -17.98
N GLY A 42 0.10 -6.54 -19.28
CA GLY A 42 -0.04 -7.64 -20.26
C GLY A 42 -1.47 -7.87 -20.71
N HIS A 43 -2.43 -7.25 -20.07
CA HIS A 43 -3.83 -7.14 -20.47
C HIS A 43 -4.19 -5.65 -20.52
N ASP A 44 -4.94 -5.20 -21.50
CA ASP A 44 -5.25 -3.77 -21.76
C ASP A 44 -6.18 -3.12 -20.73
N ASN A 45 -6.21 -3.56 -19.46
CA ASN A 45 -7.20 -3.09 -18.48
C ASN A 45 -6.66 -3.12 -17.04
N GLY A 46 -5.34 -3.08 -16.82
CA GLY A 46 -4.74 -3.06 -15.48
C GLY A 46 -5.18 -1.84 -14.68
N GLU A 47 -5.24 -0.66 -15.32
CA GLU A 47 -5.70 0.59 -14.70
C GLU A 47 -7.18 0.52 -14.28
N VAL A 48 -8.00 -0.21 -15.03
CA VAL A 48 -9.42 -0.39 -14.68
C VAL A 48 -9.54 -1.26 -13.43
N ALA A 49 -8.74 -2.31 -13.34
CA ALA A 49 -8.75 -3.22 -12.19
C ALA A 49 -8.26 -2.53 -10.91
N SER A 50 -7.11 -1.84 -10.97
CA SER A 50 -6.53 -1.15 -9.83
C SER A 50 -7.44 -0.04 -9.29
N GLU A 51 -8.05 0.75 -10.21
CA GLU A 51 -9.02 1.79 -9.84
C GLU A 51 -10.27 1.22 -9.16
N ILE A 52 -10.84 0.12 -9.69
CA ILE A 52 -12.02 -0.51 -9.09
C ILE A 52 -11.72 -1.03 -7.69
N VAL A 53 -10.61 -1.75 -7.53
CA VAL A 53 -10.26 -2.33 -6.22
C VAL A 53 -9.95 -1.23 -5.22
N ALA A 54 -9.10 -0.24 -5.58
CA ALA A 54 -8.77 0.87 -4.69
C ALA A 54 -10.02 1.65 -4.26
N ASN A 55 -10.95 1.94 -5.20
CA ASN A 55 -12.19 2.64 -4.91
C ASN A 55 -13.14 1.81 -4.04
N SER A 56 -13.26 0.51 -4.30
CA SER A 56 -14.15 -0.37 -3.53
C SER A 56 -13.70 -0.49 -2.08
N ILE A 57 -12.39 -0.68 -1.85
CA ILE A 57 -11.82 -0.72 -0.50
C ILE A 57 -12.01 0.63 0.19
N ALA A 58 -11.70 1.74 -0.48
CA ALA A 58 -11.84 3.09 0.08
C ALA A 58 -13.29 3.39 0.46
N ALA A 59 -14.25 3.14 -0.42
CA ALA A 59 -15.67 3.39 -0.16
C ALA A 59 -16.18 2.56 1.03
N TYR A 60 -15.79 1.29 1.12
CA TYR A 60 -16.16 0.44 2.25
C TYR A 60 -15.54 0.95 3.57
N TRP A 61 -14.30 1.43 3.53
CA TRP A 61 -13.63 1.98 4.71
C TRP A 61 -14.28 3.28 5.18
N GLU A 62 -14.71 4.14 4.26
CA GLU A 62 -15.45 5.38 4.58
C GLU A 62 -16.84 5.08 5.15
N GLU A 63 -17.59 4.13 4.56
CA GLU A 63 -18.92 3.75 5.03
C GLU A 63 -18.89 3.15 6.45
N PHE A 64 -17.85 2.35 6.75
CA PHE A 64 -17.70 1.64 8.02
C PHE A 64 -16.56 2.17 8.88
N THR A 65 -16.36 3.50 8.90
CA THR A 65 -15.26 4.13 9.68
C THR A 65 -15.31 3.81 11.16
N THR A 66 -16.49 3.71 11.76
CA THR A 66 -16.66 3.42 13.20
C THR A 66 -16.46 1.95 13.55
N THR A 67 -16.51 1.05 12.56
CA THR A 67 -16.29 -0.39 12.77
C THR A 67 -14.80 -0.66 12.99
N PRO A 68 -14.40 -1.43 14.02
CA PRO A 68 -13.01 -1.80 14.23
C PRO A 68 -12.36 -2.45 12.98
N ASP A 69 -11.08 -2.20 12.77
CA ASP A 69 -10.32 -2.75 11.65
C ASP A 69 -9.91 -4.19 11.95
N THR A 70 -10.86 -5.10 11.78
CA THR A 70 -10.70 -6.54 12.01
C THR A 70 -10.38 -7.27 10.71
N ASP A 71 -9.91 -8.51 10.83
CA ASP A 71 -9.73 -9.41 9.70
C ASP A 71 -11.02 -9.59 8.88
N GLU A 72 -12.17 -9.65 9.58
CA GLU A 72 -13.48 -9.76 8.92
C GLU A 72 -13.80 -8.52 8.08
N LYS A 73 -13.51 -7.32 8.61
CA LYS A 73 -13.70 -6.06 7.88
C LYS A 73 -12.86 -6.05 6.59
N VAL A 74 -11.58 -6.44 6.69
CA VAL A 74 -10.68 -6.53 5.53
C VAL A 74 -11.22 -7.53 4.50
N LYS A 75 -11.55 -8.75 4.93
CA LYS A 75 -12.07 -9.80 4.04
C LYS A 75 -13.34 -9.38 3.33
N LYS A 76 -14.26 -8.74 4.06
CA LYS A 76 -15.52 -8.26 3.49
C LYS A 76 -15.31 -7.15 2.46
N ALA A 77 -14.39 -6.21 2.71
CA ALA A 77 -14.01 -5.20 1.74
C ALA A 77 -13.42 -5.84 0.46
N CYS A 78 -12.55 -6.84 0.63
CA CYS A 78 -12.01 -7.61 -0.49
C CYS A 78 -13.08 -8.39 -1.27
N ASP A 79 -14.08 -8.95 -0.59
CA ASP A 79 -15.19 -9.62 -1.26
C ASP A 79 -16.01 -8.66 -2.13
N ILE A 80 -16.30 -7.45 -1.63
CA ILE A 80 -16.99 -6.40 -2.40
C ILE A 80 -16.15 -5.96 -3.60
N ALA A 81 -14.86 -5.71 -3.40
CA ALA A 81 -13.95 -5.35 -4.48
C ALA A 81 -13.89 -6.45 -5.56
N PHE A 82 -13.87 -7.73 -5.13
CA PHE A 82 -13.90 -8.87 -6.05
C PHE A 82 -15.20 -8.94 -6.86
N ASP A 83 -16.34 -8.69 -6.22
CA ASP A 83 -17.63 -8.69 -6.93
C ASP A 83 -17.69 -7.53 -7.94
N ASN A 84 -17.20 -6.34 -7.59
CA ASN A 84 -17.15 -5.18 -8.48
C ASN A 84 -16.23 -5.39 -9.70
N ILE A 85 -15.05 -6.01 -9.52
CA ILE A 85 -14.17 -6.32 -10.67
C ILE A 85 -14.79 -7.38 -11.59
N ASN A 86 -15.52 -8.36 -11.04
CA ASN A 86 -16.25 -9.34 -11.83
C ASN A 86 -17.35 -8.69 -12.67
N GLU A 87 -18.12 -7.80 -12.07
CA GLU A 87 -19.18 -7.08 -12.80
C GLU A 87 -18.60 -6.22 -13.92
N ARG A 88 -17.49 -5.54 -13.65
CA ARG A 88 -16.82 -4.74 -14.67
C ARG A 88 -16.27 -5.58 -15.81
N SER A 89 -15.61 -6.70 -15.51
CA SER A 89 -15.13 -7.64 -16.54
C SER A 89 -16.26 -8.14 -17.42
N LYS A 90 -17.41 -8.53 -16.84
CA LYS A 90 -18.61 -8.93 -17.61
C LYS A 90 -19.09 -7.81 -18.53
N ALA A 91 -19.18 -6.57 -18.01
CA ALA A 91 -19.60 -5.41 -18.79
C ALA A 91 -18.64 -5.07 -19.95
N MET A 92 -17.39 -5.52 -19.86
CA MET A 92 -16.35 -5.40 -20.89
C MET A 92 -16.14 -6.70 -21.68
N ASN A 93 -17.19 -7.48 -21.90
CA ASN A 93 -17.16 -8.75 -22.63
C ASN A 93 -16.15 -9.77 -22.07
N TYR A 94 -16.11 -9.90 -20.74
CA TYR A 94 -15.19 -10.78 -20.02
C TYR A 94 -13.70 -10.43 -20.22
N ALA A 95 -13.42 -9.12 -20.34
CA ALA A 95 -12.05 -8.63 -20.45
C ALA A 95 -11.18 -9.14 -19.29
N GLU A 96 -9.99 -9.59 -19.64
CA GLU A 96 -8.98 -9.94 -18.64
C GLU A 96 -8.45 -8.66 -18.01
N MET A 97 -8.38 -8.65 -16.68
CA MET A 97 -7.84 -7.57 -15.87
C MET A 97 -7.44 -8.13 -14.52
N GLY A 98 -6.50 -7.49 -13.87
CA GLY A 98 -6.08 -7.92 -12.55
C GLY A 98 -5.36 -6.81 -11.80
N THR A 99 -5.25 -6.95 -10.48
CA THR A 99 -4.52 -6.00 -9.67
C THR A 99 -4.12 -6.59 -8.32
N THR A 100 -3.06 -6.04 -7.76
CA THR A 100 -2.67 -6.26 -6.36
C THR A 100 -3.53 -5.41 -5.41
N LEU A 101 -3.32 -5.59 -4.13
CA LEU A 101 -3.77 -4.69 -3.07
C LEU A 101 -2.70 -4.67 -1.97
N VAL A 102 -2.30 -3.51 -1.55
CA VAL A 102 -1.63 -3.30 -0.27
C VAL A 102 -2.27 -2.11 0.45
N MET A 103 -2.60 -2.30 1.71
CA MET A 103 -3.20 -1.23 2.51
C MET A 103 -2.66 -1.24 3.93
N ALA A 104 -2.63 -0.05 4.55
CA ALA A 104 -2.40 0.12 5.97
C ALA A 104 -3.48 1.05 6.51
N SER A 105 -4.21 0.59 7.53
CA SER A 105 -5.21 1.37 8.24
C SER A 105 -4.76 1.59 9.68
N ILE A 106 -4.73 2.84 10.10
CA ILE A 106 -4.39 3.25 11.45
C ILE A 106 -5.66 3.69 12.15
N ARG A 107 -5.83 3.21 13.37
CA ARG A 107 -6.88 3.65 14.27
C ARG A 107 -6.28 3.86 15.66
N ARG A 108 -6.25 5.11 16.11
CA ARG A 108 -5.53 5.49 17.34
C ARG A 108 -4.06 5.04 17.27
N ASN A 109 -3.67 4.10 18.12
CA ASN A 109 -2.32 3.56 18.19
C ASN A 109 -2.17 2.15 17.59
N SER A 110 -3.19 1.66 16.88
CA SER A 110 -3.14 0.35 16.22
C SER A 110 -3.06 0.51 14.71
N ILE A 111 -2.33 -0.38 14.06
CA ILE A 111 -2.25 -0.50 12.60
C ILE A 111 -2.71 -1.89 12.17
N THR A 112 -3.54 -1.91 11.12
CA THR A 112 -3.91 -3.12 10.38
C THR A 112 -3.33 -3.00 8.98
N ILE A 113 -2.49 -3.95 8.61
CA ILE A 113 -1.89 -4.04 7.27
C ILE A 113 -2.50 -5.25 6.57
N ALA A 114 -2.92 -5.09 5.32
CA ALA A 114 -3.37 -6.19 4.48
C ALA A 114 -2.69 -6.12 3.11
N ASN A 115 -2.32 -7.28 2.57
CA ASN A 115 -1.76 -7.36 1.23
C ASN A 115 -2.29 -8.56 0.44
N LEU A 116 -2.31 -8.38 -0.87
CA LEU A 116 -2.67 -9.37 -1.87
C LEU A 116 -1.87 -9.05 -3.14
N GLY A 117 -0.85 -9.84 -3.44
CA GLY A 117 0.09 -9.59 -4.52
C GLY A 117 1.50 -9.31 -4.01
N ASP A 118 2.28 -8.60 -4.81
CA ASP A 118 3.67 -8.24 -4.55
C ASP A 118 3.89 -6.75 -4.26
N SER A 119 2.83 -5.93 -4.26
CA SER A 119 2.91 -4.60 -3.66
C SER A 119 3.17 -4.70 -2.16
N ARG A 120 4.02 -3.83 -1.60
CA ARG A 120 4.58 -4.00 -0.27
C ARG A 120 4.18 -2.90 0.71
N CYS A 121 3.99 -3.29 1.97
CA CYS A 121 3.95 -2.38 3.11
C CYS A 121 5.11 -2.68 4.06
N TYR A 122 5.81 -1.61 4.47
CA TYR A 122 6.86 -1.65 5.47
C TYR A 122 6.44 -0.84 6.68
N LEU A 123 6.57 -1.42 7.87
CA LEU A 123 6.53 -0.70 9.14
C LEU A 123 7.96 -0.59 9.66
N ILE A 124 8.47 0.63 9.76
CA ILE A 124 9.86 0.92 10.11
C ILE A 124 9.89 1.77 11.37
N ARG A 125 10.67 1.33 12.35
CA ARG A 125 10.99 2.08 13.56
C ARG A 125 12.43 2.57 13.43
N PRO A 126 12.70 3.89 13.29
CA PRO A 126 14.01 4.38 12.85
C PRO A 126 15.20 3.88 13.66
N ARG A 127 15.03 3.66 14.98
CA ARG A 127 16.09 3.15 15.86
C ARG A 127 16.24 1.64 15.86
N MET A 128 15.23 0.89 15.39
CA MET A 128 15.20 -0.58 15.45
C MET A 128 15.27 -1.23 14.05
N GLY A 129 14.93 -0.49 12.99
CA GLY A 129 14.86 -1.00 11.63
C GLY A 129 13.45 -1.42 11.23
N VAL A 130 13.35 -2.42 10.34
CA VAL A 130 12.08 -2.97 9.87
C VAL A 130 11.43 -3.79 10.98
N ILE A 131 10.24 -3.38 11.41
CA ILE A 131 9.41 -4.11 12.37
C ILE A 131 8.55 -5.14 11.65
N PHE A 132 8.05 -4.80 10.47
CA PHE A 132 7.24 -5.66 9.64
C PHE A 132 7.40 -5.28 8.16
N GLN A 133 7.36 -6.28 7.31
CA GLN A 133 7.25 -6.17 5.87
C GLN A 133 6.29 -7.24 5.37
N THR A 134 5.42 -6.90 4.44
CA THR A 134 4.56 -7.87 3.76
C THR A 134 5.39 -8.87 2.96
N ILE A 135 4.85 -10.07 2.81
CA ILE A 135 5.46 -11.14 1.99
C ILE A 135 4.79 -11.13 0.62
N ASP A 136 5.59 -11.17 -0.43
CA ASP A 136 5.09 -11.18 -1.81
C ASP A 136 4.37 -12.51 -2.10
N HIS A 137 3.23 -12.42 -2.76
CA HIS A 137 2.45 -13.56 -3.19
C HIS A 137 2.84 -13.96 -4.61
N THR A 138 4.05 -14.44 -4.76
CA THR A 138 4.61 -14.89 -6.04
C THR A 138 5.02 -16.36 -5.98
N GLU A 139 5.08 -16.99 -7.14
CA GLU A 139 5.63 -18.33 -7.32
C GLU A 139 6.42 -18.41 -8.62
N ILE A 140 7.38 -19.31 -8.68
CA ILE A 140 8.18 -19.53 -9.86
C ILE A 140 7.48 -20.54 -10.79
N CYS A 141 7.06 -20.07 -11.96
CA CYS A 141 6.50 -20.89 -13.03
C CYS A 141 7.49 -20.95 -14.21
N GLY A 142 8.27 -22.03 -14.28
CA GLY A 142 9.38 -22.14 -15.25
C GLY A 142 10.47 -21.11 -14.94
N GLU A 143 10.72 -20.18 -15.87
CA GLU A 143 11.70 -19.09 -15.70
C GLU A 143 11.06 -17.76 -15.25
N LYS A 144 9.75 -17.73 -15.06
CA LYS A 144 9.02 -16.51 -14.72
C LYS A 144 8.51 -16.55 -13.30
N GLU A 145 8.58 -15.41 -12.63
CA GLU A 145 7.86 -15.15 -11.40
C GLU A 145 6.44 -14.68 -11.76
N VAL A 146 5.44 -15.30 -11.14
CA VAL A 146 4.02 -14.98 -11.37
C VAL A 146 3.30 -14.80 -10.05
N LEU A 147 2.28 -13.96 -10.03
CA LEU A 147 1.43 -13.77 -8.86
C LEU A 147 0.54 -15.00 -8.65
N ASN A 148 0.53 -15.52 -7.43
CA ASN A 148 -0.35 -16.62 -7.03
C ASN A 148 -1.57 -16.15 -6.21
N LYS A 149 -1.54 -14.91 -5.68
CA LYS A 149 -2.67 -14.24 -5.07
C LYS A 149 -2.76 -12.81 -5.62
N CYS A 150 -3.91 -12.45 -6.17
CA CYS A 150 -4.27 -11.10 -6.62
C CYS A 150 -5.78 -11.03 -6.87
N PHE A 151 -6.30 -9.84 -7.13
CA PHE A 151 -7.63 -9.70 -7.70
C PHE A 151 -7.56 -10.05 -9.18
N PHE A 152 -8.32 -11.08 -9.56
CA PHE A 152 -8.52 -11.47 -10.94
C PHE A 152 -9.97 -11.94 -11.09
N PRO A 153 -10.73 -11.48 -12.12
CA PRO A 153 -12.11 -11.85 -12.28
C PRO A 153 -12.31 -13.36 -12.27
N PHE A 154 -13.37 -13.80 -11.60
CA PHE A 154 -13.81 -15.19 -11.48
C PHE A 154 -12.83 -16.13 -10.74
N ARG A 155 -11.75 -15.62 -10.16
CA ARG A 155 -10.78 -16.40 -9.36
C ARG A 155 -10.84 -16.05 -7.88
N ARG A 156 -12.00 -16.24 -7.23
CA ARG A 156 -12.19 -15.93 -5.80
C ARG A 156 -11.18 -16.63 -4.88
N SER A 157 -10.69 -17.81 -5.25
CA SER A 157 -9.69 -18.55 -4.46
C SER A 157 -8.35 -17.82 -4.34
N ALA A 158 -8.04 -16.91 -5.27
CA ALA A 158 -6.84 -16.08 -5.25
C ALA A 158 -7.00 -14.83 -4.34
N VAL A 159 -8.22 -14.46 -3.96
CA VAL A 159 -8.53 -13.28 -3.13
C VAL A 159 -8.52 -13.68 -1.66
N LYS A 160 -7.33 -13.87 -1.12
CA LYS A 160 -7.08 -14.22 0.28
C LYS A 160 -5.97 -13.32 0.83
N PRO A 161 -6.33 -12.12 1.34
CA PRO A 161 -5.35 -11.19 1.86
C PRO A 161 -4.65 -11.78 3.09
N ASP A 162 -3.35 -11.55 3.17
CA ASP A 162 -2.62 -11.71 4.42
C ASP A 162 -2.83 -10.46 5.25
N ILE A 163 -3.07 -10.63 6.55
CA ILE A 163 -3.44 -9.54 7.46
C ILE A 163 -2.49 -9.56 8.66
N PHE A 164 -1.94 -8.41 8.97
CA PHE A 164 -1.07 -8.21 10.12
C PHE A 164 -1.57 -7.03 10.96
N GLN A 165 -1.56 -7.19 12.27
CA GLN A 165 -2.00 -6.16 13.22
C GLN A 165 -0.97 -5.98 14.33
N THR A 166 -0.71 -4.73 14.69
CA THR A 166 0.19 -4.40 15.81
C THR A 166 -0.09 -3.00 16.35
N HIS A 167 0.64 -2.63 17.40
CA HIS A 167 0.61 -1.27 17.95
C HIS A 167 1.74 -0.41 17.38
N LEU A 168 1.39 0.82 17.07
CA LEU A 168 2.33 1.86 16.64
C LEU A 168 2.99 2.52 17.84
N MET A 169 4.20 2.99 17.62
CA MET A 169 4.94 3.84 18.55
C MET A 169 5.22 5.20 17.90
N ASP A 170 5.46 6.19 18.76
CA ASP A 170 5.93 7.50 18.30
C ASP A 170 7.21 7.37 17.45
N GLY A 171 7.21 8.03 16.30
CA GLY A 171 8.29 7.98 15.33
C GLY A 171 8.24 6.80 14.35
N ASP A 172 7.26 5.90 14.44
CA ASP A 172 7.09 4.85 13.44
C ASP A 172 6.82 5.46 12.06
N ARG A 173 7.34 4.79 11.04
CA ARG A 173 7.21 5.17 9.63
C ARG A 173 6.64 4.05 8.83
N ILE A 174 5.74 4.37 7.93
CA ILE A 174 5.06 3.42 7.07
C ILE A 174 5.37 3.78 5.63
N LEU A 175 5.75 2.78 4.86
CA LEU A 175 5.83 2.86 3.40
C LEU A 175 4.87 1.84 2.82
N ILE A 176 3.96 2.29 1.97
CA ILE A 176 3.11 1.47 1.11
C ILE A 176 3.58 1.75 -0.31
N CYS A 177 3.89 0.72 -1.10
CA CYS A 177 4.39 0.93 -2.45
C CYS A 177 4.10 -0.22 -3.40
N THR A 178 4.00 0.11 -4.69
CA THR A 178 4.03 -0.86 -5.78
C THR A 178 5.46 -1.29 -6.09
N ASP A 179 5.63 -2.28 -6.92
CA ASP A 179 6.91 -2.91 -7.23
C ASP A 179 7.89 -1.97 -7.94
N GLY A 180 7.39 -0.99 -8.71
CA GLY A 180 8.22 0.03 -9.36
C GLY A 180 9.08 0.84 -8.39
N ILE A 181 8.69 0.95 -7.12
CA ILE A 181 9.51 1.60 -6.09
C ILE A 181 10.65 0.68 -5.64
N TYR A 182 10.35 -0.50 -5.12
CA TYR A 182 11.36 -1.35 -4.50
C TYR A 182 12.25 -2.08 -5.52
N LYS A 183 11.79 -2.26 -6.75
CA LYS A 183 12.61 -2.78 -7.85
C LYS A 183 13.57 -1.73 -8.42
N SER A 184 13.34 -0.45 -8.18
CA SER A 184 14.22 0.65 -8.63
C SER A 184 15.45 0.89 -7.74
N THR A 185 15.50 0.24 -6.55
CA THR A 185 16.60 0.39 -5.60
C THR A 185 16.83 -0.90 -4.82
N THR A 186 17.92 -0.97 -4.06
CA THR A 186 18.14 -2.10 -3.16
C THR A 186 17.30 -1.96 -1.88
N GLN A 187 16.95 -3.07 -1.27
CA GLN A 187 16.19 -3.05 -0.01
C GLN A 187 16.93 -2.28 1.09
N ASP A 188 18.24 -2.44 1.21
CA ASP A 188 19.04 -1.72 2.21
C ASP A 188 18.99 -0.20 1.99
N ASN A 189 19.06 0.24 0.73
CA ASN A 189 18.95 1.66 0.40
C ASN A 189 17.54 2.20 0.67
N LEU A 190 16.50 1.44 0.32
CA LEU A 190 15.11 1.80 0.62
C LEU A 190 14.88 1.99 2.14
N ILE A 191 15.37 1.04 2.94
CA ILE A 191 15.27 1.10 4.41
C ILE A 191 16.07 2.29 4.94
N LYS A 192 17.26 2.56 4.39
CA LYS A 192 18.08 3.72 4.77
C LYS A 192 17.34 5.03 4.48
N ILE A 193 16.77 5.19 3.30
CA ILE A 193 15.98 6.36 2.91
C ILE A 193 14.82 6.56 3.90
N MET A 194 14.09 5.50 4.18
CA MET A 194 12.97 5.52 5.13
C MET A 194 13.39 5.88 6.56
N ARG A 195 14.60 5.52 6.99
CA ARG A 195 15.11 5.81 8.34
C ARG A 195 15.72 7.21 8.48
N GLU A 196 16.31 7.76 7.43
CA GLU A 196 17.09 9.00 7.48
C GLU A 196 16.30 10.23 6.99
N GLY A 197 15.27 10.06 6.16
CA GLY A 197 14.44 11.16 5.65
C GLY A 197 13.82 11.97 6.78
N LYS A 198 13.77 13.28 6.64
CA LYS A 198 13.30 14.21 7.69
C LYS A 198 11.79 14.38 7.68
N THR A 199 11.20 14.33 6.50
CA THR A 199 9.75 14.44 6.28
C THR A 199 9.27 13.38 5.29
N PRO A 200 7.98 13.05 5.24
CA PRO A 200 7.44 12.20 4.20
C PRO A 200 7.73 12.73 2.79
N GLU A 201 7.68 14.05 2.60
CA GLU A 201 7.93 14.71 1.33
C GLU A 201 9.39 14.53 0.86
N ASP A 202 10.37 14.67 1.79
CA ASP A 202 11.80 14.43 1.47
C ASP A 202 12.01 12.98 0.98
N ILE A 203 11.34 12.01 1.61
CA ILE A 203 11.43 10.60 1.22
C ILE A 203 10.82 10.40 -0.16
N ILE A 204 9.60 10.92 -0.38
CA ILE A 204 8.92 10.82 -1.67
C ILE A 204 9.78 11.43 -2.79
N GLN A 205 10.37 12.60 -2.56
CA GLN A 205 11.24 13.22 -3.57
C GLN A 205 12.47 12.35 -3.89
N THR A 206 13.08 11.76 -2.84
CA THR A 206 14.24 10.85 -3.03
C THR A 206 13.84 9.59 -3.81
N LEU A 207 12.67 9.00 -3.52
CA LEU A 207 12.17 7.85 -4.25
C LEU A 207 11.81 8.20 -5.69
N ASP A 208 11.23 9.38 -5.92
CA ASP A 208 10.95 9.90 -7.26
C ASP A 208 12.22 10.00 -8.11
N ASP A 209 13.27 10.65 -7.59
CA ASP A 209 14.55 10.81 -8.29
C ASP A 209 15.19 9.46 -8.66
N ILE A 210 15.06 8.47 -7.77
CA ILE A 210 15.54 7.10 -8.02
C ILE A 210 14.72 6.43 -9.10
N CYS A 211 13.39 6.48 -9.04
CA CYS A 211 12.52 5.84 -10.01
C CYS A 211 12.62 6.48 -11.39
N GLU A 212 12.73 7.81 -11.48
CA GLU A 212 12.97 8.51 -12.75
C GLU A 212 14.29 8.06 -13.39
N THR A 213 15.31 7.80 -12.57
CA THR A 213 16.65 7.40 -13.07
C THR A 213 16.71 5.93 -13.45
N TYR A 214 16.24 5.04 -12.58
CA TYR A 214 16.47 3.60 -12.67
C TYR A 214 15.19 2.78 -12.89
N GLY A 215 14.01 3.35 -12.63
CA GLY A 215 12.74 2.66 -12.75
C GLY A 215 12.41 2.30 -14.20
N LEU A 216 11.71 1.19 -14.38
CA LEU A 216 11.24 0.70 -15.68
C LEU A 216 9.71 0.54 -15.71
N ASP A 217 9.05 0.76 -14.59
CA ASP A 217 7.62 0.54 -14.41
C ASP A 217 6.87 1.78 -13.94
N ASN A 218 5.54 1.66 -13.84
CA ASN A 218 4.73 2.56 -13.03
C ASN A 218 5.25 2.51 -11.59
N TYR A 219 5.18 3.60 -10.86
CA TYR A 219 5.62 3.61 -9.47
C TYR A 219 4.73 4.46 -8.59
N THR A 220 4.30 3.84 -7.52
CA THR A 220 3.38 4.45 -6.56
C THR A 220 3.88 4.21 -5.15
N ALA A 221 3.90 5.27 -4.34
CA ALA A 221 4.25 5.18 -2.92
C ALA A 221 3.41 6.11 -2.06
N ILE A 222 3.15 5.67 -0.84
CA ILE A 222 2.60 6.45 0.26
C ILE A 222 3.58 6.32 1.42
N VAL A 223 4.13 7.43 1.88
CA VAL A 223 4.98 7.50 3.08
C VAL A 223 4.21 8.19 4.18
N ALA A 224 4.11 7.56 5.34
CA ALA A 224 3.44 8.14 6.50
C ALA A 224 4.34 8.09 7.74
N PHE A 225 4.39 9.19 8.48
CA PHE A 225 5.07 9.34 9.76
C PHE A 225 4.05 9.44 10.88
N VAL A 226 4.25 8.64 11.90
CA VAL A 226 3.41 8.58 13.08
C VAL A 226 4.04 9.41 14.21
N SER A 227 3.23 10.27 14.84
CA SER A 227 3.66 11.00 16.05
C SER A 227 2.52 11.09 17.07
N ASP A 228 2.87 11.08 18.35
CA ASP A 228 1.89 11.18 19.43
C ASP A 228 1.25 12.57 19.55
N GLY A 229 1.75 13.55 18.79
CA GLY A 229 1.31 14.93 18.90
C GLY A 229 1.74 15.63 20.20
N LEU A 230 2.29 14.88 21.14
CA LEU A 230 2.91 15.45 22.34
C LEU A 230 4.27 16.01 21.95
N LYS A 231 4.39 17.34 21.91
CA LYS A 231 5.69 17.97 21.96
C LYS A 231 6.24 17.65 23.36
N TYR A 232 7.09 16.64 23.47
CA TYR A 232 7.93 16.53 24.66
C TYR A 232 8.73 17.82 24.75
N PRO A 233 8.58 18.60 25.84
CA PRO A 233 9.50 19.71 26.07
C PRO A 233 10.88 19.08 26.16
N ASN A 234 11.82 19.61 25.35
CA ASN A 234 13.21 19.22 25.20
C ASN A 234 13.70 18.30 26.30
N SER A 235 13.97 17.04 25.98
CA SER A 235 14.65 16.12 26.87
C SER A 235 15.98 16.77 27.25
N VAL A 236 16.10 17.22 28.50
CA VAL A 236 17.34 17.66 29.13
C VAL A 236 18.23 16.42 29.14
N TYR A 237 19.21 16.37 28.24
CA TYR A 237 20.31 15.41 28.33
C TYR A 237 21.12 15.78 29.56
N TYR A 238 21.01 14.99 30.62
CA TYR A 238 22.03 15.02 31.67
C TYR A 238 23.29 14.42 31.07
N THR A 239 24.32 15.23 31.02
CA THR A 239 25.73 14.89 30.75
C THR A 239 26.28 13.92 31.78
#